data_280196008fcab1bf74a7b2e70ddaa267
#
_entry.id   280196008fcab1bf74a7b2e70ddaa267
#
_cell.length_a   1.000
_cell.length_b   1.000
_cell.length_c   1.000
_cell.angle_alpha   90.00
_cell.angle_beta   90.00
_cell.angle_gamma   90.00
#
_symmetry.space_group_name_H-M   'P 1'
#
loop_
_entity.id
_entity.type
_entity.pdbx_description
1 polymer ?
#
loop_
_entity_poly.entity_id
_entity_poly.type
_entity_poly.pdbx_seq_one_letter_code
_entity_poly.pdbx_strand_id
1 'polypeptide(L)'
;LFYMKHCNYEKLKPKLIKVGMGHSRNESKEELAYAKDMFETIFKDYTKEKDVHISGLLADLMKQTPVTEADFRMLKGKILLILPDQDFFSGKMQKDLIQLMHDPVIQYVSGGHLSTILKADDYVKVIRDFLGNI
;
A
#
# COMPACT_ATOMS: atom_id res chain seq x y z
N LEU A 1 7.71 18.02 7.10
CA LEU A 1 6.60 18.94 7.46
C LEU A 1 6.90 20.40 7.12
N PHE A 2 8.10 20.93 7.37
CA PHE A 2 8.47 22.32 7.08
C PHE A 2 8.47 22.63 5.57
N TYR A 3 8.95 21.72 4.74
CA TYR A 3 9.02 21.89 3.28
C TYR A 3 7.64 22.01 2.64
N MET A 4 6.66 21.29 3.16
CA MET A 4 5.29 21.26 2.64
C MET A 4 4.50 22.55 2.90
N LYS A 5 4.80 23.28 3.98
CA LYS A 5 4.13 24.54 4.33
C LYS A 5 4.35 25.68 3.32
N HIS A 6 5.45 25.63 2.57
CA HIS A 6 5.87 26.71 1.65
C HIS A 6 5.89 26.27 0.17
N CYS A 7 5.40 25.09 -0.13
CA CYS A 7 5.43 24.54 -1.49
C CYS A 7 4.25 25.09 -2.34
N ASN A 8 4.54 25.42 -3.58
CA ASN A 8 3.49 25.68 -4.57
C ASN A 8 2.85 24.33 -4.95
N TYR A 9 1.59 24.13 -4.53
CA TYR A 9 0.89 22.86 -4.63
C TYR A 9 0.67 22.43 -6.08
N GLU A 10 0.42 23.36 -6.99
CA GLU A 10 0.25 23.04 -8.42
C GLU A 10 1.55 22.47 -9.05
N LYS A 11 2.71 22.90 -8.55
CA LYS A 11 4.00 22.33 -8.96
C LYS A 11 4.32 21.00 -8.26
N LEU A 12 3.68 20.72 -7.13
CA LEU A 12 3.89 19.48 -6.38
C LEU A 12 3.09 18.32 -6.96
N LYS A 13 1.84 18.53 -7.39
CA LYS A 13 0.95 17.50 -7.93
C LYS A 13 1.62 16.61 -9.00
N PRO A 14 2.24 17.12 -10.06
CA PRO A 14 2.89 16.28 -11.05
C PRO A 14 4.03 15.43 -10.48
N LYS A 15 4.72 15.94 -9.45
CA LYS A 15 5.80 15.19 -8.78
C LYS A 15 5.24 14.06 -7.95
N LEU A 16 4.13 14.27 -7.24
CA LEU A 16 3.46 13.22 -6.47
C LEU A 16 2.95 12.10 -7.38
N ILE A 17 2.33 12.46 -8.51
CA ILE A 17 1.91 11.48 -9.54
C ILE A 17 3.12 10.69 -10.03
N LYS A 18 4.22 11.37 -10.38
CA LYS A 18 5.45 10.70 -10.84
C LYS A 18 6.03 9.75 -9.79
N VAL A 19 6.00 10.12 -8.51
CA VAL A 19 6.46 9.25 -7.42
C VAL A 19 5.54 8.03 -7.29
N GLY A 20 4.22 8.23 -7.26
CA GLY A 20 3.26 7.13 -7.23
C GLY A 20 3.44 6.16 -8.40
N MET A 21 3.58 6.69 -9.61
CA MET A 21 3.85 5.89 -10.82
C MET A 21 5.20 5.17 -10.80
N GLY A 22 6.19 5.70 -10.08
CA GLY A 22 7.53 5.12 -10.00
C GLY A 22 7.59 3.76 -9.32
N HIS A 23 6.53 3.37 -8.60
CA HIS A 23 6.39 2.06 -7.96
C HIS A 23 5.64 1.02 -8.81
N SER A 24 5.35 1.34 -10.09
CA SER A 24 4.58 0.51 -11.03
C SER A 24 5.44 0.11 -12.23
N ARG A 25 6.62 -0.46 -11.98
CA ARG A 25 7.65 -0.63 -13.03
C ARG A 25 7.37 -1.72 -14.05
N ASN A 26 6.63 -2.75 -13.71
CA ASN A 26 6.45 -3.94 -14.56
C ASN A 26 4.99 -4.16 -14.97
N GLU A 27 4.19 -3.12 -14.90
CA GLU A 27 2.79 -3.14 -15.29
C GLU A 27 2.63 -2.95 -16.81
N SER A 28 1.56 -3.45 -17.37
CA SER A 28 1.21 -3.24 -18.78
C SER A 28 0.96 -1.76 -19.09
N LYS A 29 0.98 -1.40 -20.36
CA LYS A 29 0.68 -0.02 -20.79
C LYS A 29 -0.73 0.42 -20.38
N GLU A 30 -1.69 -0.50 -20.39
CA GLU A 30 -3.08 -0.25 -20.02
C GLU A 30 -3.20 -0.01 -18.52
N GLU A 31 -2.55 -0.83 -17.71
CA GLU A 31 -2.49 -0.66 -16.25
C GLU A 31 -1.80 0.64 -15.84
N LEU A 32 -0.72 1.01 -16.51
CA LEU A 32 -0.04 2.28 -16.29
C LEU A 32 -0.91 3.48 -16.68
N ALA A 33 -1.68 3.38 -17.77
CA ALA A 33 -2.62 4.41 -18.18
C ALA A 33 -3.74 4.58 -17.15
N TYR A 34 -4.29 3.47 -16.67
CA TYR A 34 -5.31 3.47 -15.62
C TYR A 34 -4.76 4.07 -14.30
N ALA A 35 -3.59 3.64 -13.86
CA ALA A 35 -2.96 4.16 -12.65
C ALA A 35 -2.71 5.68 -12.74
N LYS A 36 -2.28 6.16 -13.91
CA LYS A 36 -2.07 7.58 -14.15
C LYS A 36 -3.37 8.37 -14.05
N ASP A 37 -4.43 7.93 -14.72
CA ASP A 37 -5.76 8.57 -14.67
C ASP A 37 -6.31 8.59 -13.24
N MET A 38 -6.18 7.49 -12.51
CA MET A 38 -6.54 7.40 -11.10
C MET A 38 -5.80 8.44 -10.26
N PHE A 39 -4.47 8.56 -10.40
CA PHE A 39 -3.70 9.56 -9.65
C PHE A 39 -4.08 10.98 -10.06
N GLU A 40 -4.28 11.26 -11.33
CA GLU A 40 -4.73 12.56 -11.80
C GLU A 40 -6.09 12.93 -11.20
N THR A 41 -7.00 11.96 -11.11
CA THR A 41 -8.31 12.14 -10.46
C THR A 41 -8.17 12.39 -8.97
N ILE A 42 -7.38 11.59 -8.23
CA ILE A 42 -7.15 11.76 -6.79
C ILE A 42 -6.56 13.14 -6.50
N PHE A 43 -5.57 13.56 -7.29
CA PHE A 43 -4.87 14.83 -7.05
C PHE A 43 -5.57 16.05 -7.65
N LYS A 44 -6.64 15.88 -8.43
CA LYS A 44 -7.40 17.00 -9.01
C LYS A 44 -7.88 17.97 -7.92
N ASP A 45 -8.50 17.42 -6.89
CA ASP A 45 -9.06 18.20 -5.76
C ASP A 45 -8.18 18.13 -4.51
N TYR A 46 -6.92 17.75 -4.66
CA TYR A 46 -5.98 17.65 -3.55
C TYR A 46 -5.45 19.05 -3.19
N THR A 47 -5.73 19.47 -1.97
CA THR A 47 -5.36 20.81 -1.47
C THR A 47 -4.30 20.71 -0.38
N LYS A 48 -3.72 21.86 -0.05
CA LYS A 48 -2.75 21.95 1.05
C LYS A 48 -3.37 21.54 2.40
N GLU A 49 -4.63 21.86 2.61
CA GLU A 49 -5.35 21.51 3.84
C GLU A 49 -5.49 19.99 3.97
N LYS A 50 -5.85 19.31 2.87
CA LYS A 50 -5.92 17.84 2.82
C LYS A 50 -4.57 17.21 3.10
N ASP A 51 -3.49 17.75 2.55
CA ASP A 51 -2.13 17.26 2.78
C ASP A 51 -1.70 17.42 4.23
N VAL A 52 -1.95 18.58 4.82
CA VAL A 52 -1.66 18.83 6.25
C VAL A 52 -2.44 17.86 7.14
N HIS A 53 -3.71 17.61 6.80
CA HIS A 53 -4.55 16.66 7.53
C HIS A 53 -4.00 15.24 7.44
N ILE A 54 -3.71 14.74 6.24
CA ILE A 54 -3.14 13.40 6.02
C ILE A 54 -1.79 13.26 6.71
N SER A 55 -0.92 14.28 6.60
CA SER A 55 0.37 14.29 7.29
C SER A 55 0.22 14.25 8.82
N GLY A 56 -0.81 14.90 9.35
CA GLY A 56 -1.17 14.83 10.77
C GLY A 56 -1.59 13.42 11.19
N LEU A 57 -2.48 12.78 10.41
CA LEU A 57 -2.91 11.41 10.66
C LEU A 57 -1.74 10.41 10.62
N LEU A 58 -0.84 10.56 9.65
CA LEU A 58 0.36 9.72 9.59
C LEU A 58 1.28 9.94 10.79
N ALA A 59 1.47 11.19 11.23
CA ALA A 59 2.26 11.50 12.41
C ALA A 59 1.64 10.91 13.69
N ASP A 60 0.33 10.89 13.80
CA ASP A 60 -0.38 10.27 14.92
C ASP A 60 -0.32 8.74 14.87
N LEU A 61 -0.42 8.15 13.68
CA LEU A 61 -0.20 6.72 13.49
C LEU A 61 1.20 6.28 13.97
N MET A 62 2.23 7.07 13.66
CA MET A 62 3.61 6.79 14.10
C MET A 62 3.83 6.90 15.62
N LYS A 63 2.90 7.49 16.36
CA LYS A 63 2.92 7.54 17.83
C LYS A 63 2.20 6.36 18.49
N GLN A 64 1.47 5.56 17.72
CA GLN A 64 0.76 4.41 18.25
C GLN A 64 1.74 3.35 18.78
N THR A 65 1.29 2.62 19.78
CA THR A 65 2.05 1.46 20.28
C THR A 65 2.21 0.45 19.15
N PRO A 66 3.44 0.03 18.86
CA PRO A 66 3.67 -0.99 17.84
C PRO A 66 2.86 -2.26 18.13
N VAL A 67 2.28 -2.83 17.09
CA VAL A 67 1.62 -4.12 17.16
C VAL A 67 2.67 -5.19 17.49
N THR A 68 2.33 -6.11 18.35
CA THR A 68 3.20 -7.17 18.85
C THR A 68 2.70 -8.54 18.43
N GLU A 69 3.57 -9.54 18.55
CA GLU A 69 3.22 -10.95 18.33
C GLU A 69 2.02 -11.40 19.18
N ALA A 70 1.91 -10.87 20.41
CA ALA A 70 0.80 -11.18 21.31
C ALA A 70 -0.57 -10.81 20.75
N ASP A 71 -0.63 -9.74 19.94
CA ASP A 71 -1.87 -9.24 19.34
C ASP A 71 -2.41 -10.20 18.27
N PHE A 72 -1.54 -11.02 17.66
CA PHE A 72 -1.91 -11.99 16.64
C PHE A 72 -2.17 -13.41 17.15
N ARG A 73 -1.90 -13.71 18.43
CA ARG A 73 -2.03 -15.07 18.98
C ARG A 73 -3.39 -15.72 18.74
N MET A 74 -4.46 -14.95 18.92
CA MET A 74 -5.83 -15.43 18.75
C MET A 74 -6.19 -15.69 17.27
N LEU A 75 -5.36 -15.22 16.34
CA LEU A 75 -5.58 -15.31 14.91
C LEU A 75 -4.70 -16.39 14.25
N LYS A 76 -4.01 -17.21 15.04
CA LYS A 76 -3.14 -18.28 14.50
C LYS A 76 -3.91 -19.16 13.52
N GLY A 77 -3.38 -19.32 12.32
CA GLY A 77 -3.99 -20.07 11.22
C GLY A 77 -5.17 -19.38 10.53
N LYS A 78 -5.52 -18.15 10.94
CA LYS A 78 -6.63 -17.36 10.37
C LYS A 78 -6.16 -16.07 9.70
N ILE A 79 -4.88 -15.96 9.40
CA ILE A 79 -4.28 -14.78 8.77
C ILE A 79 -3.89 -15.14 7.35
N LEU A 80 -4.37 -14.37 6.40
CA LEU A 80 -3.89 -14.37 5.03
C LEU A 80 -3.03 -13.13 4.81
N LEU A 81 -1.77 -13.35 4.45
CA LEU A 81 -0.83 -12.30 4.07
C LEU A 81 -0.61 -12.34 2.56
N ILE A 82 -1.11 -11.33 1.86
CA ILE A 82 -0.94 -11.19 0.41
C ILE A 82 0.19 -10.19 0.17
N LEU A 83 1.23 -10.62 -0.52
CA LEU A 83 2.40 -9.82 -0.81
C LEU A 83 2.57 -9.64 -2.32
N PRO A 84 2.74 -8.42 -2.82
CA PRO A 84 3.21 -8.20 -4.18
C PRO A 84 4.63 -8.72 -4.34
N ASP A 85 4.92 -9.38 -5.47
CA ASP A 85 6.24 -9.97 -5.72
C ASP A 85 7.31 -8.93 -6.08
N GLN A 86 6.91 -7.69 -6.41
CA GLN A 86 7.78 -6.61 -6.85
C GLN A 86 7.59 -5.31 -6.05
N ASP A 87 7.14 -5.42 -4.80
CA ASP A 87 6.98 -4.25 -3.94
C ASP A 87 8.33 -3.69 -3.48
N PHE A 88 8.33 -2.42 -3.08
CA PHE A 88 9.50 -1.76 -2.50
C PHE A 88 9.78 -2.20 -1.04
N PHE A 89 8.85 -2.89 -0.39
CA PHE A 89 9.09 -3.46 0.91
C PHE A 89 10.24 -4.49 0.85
N SER A 90 11.29 -4.22 1.61
CA SER A 90 12.47 -5.10 1.62
C SER A 90 12.12 -6.49 2.13
N GLY A 91 12.90 -7.49 1.66
CA GLY A 91 12.75 -8.87 2.15
C GLY A 91 12.90 -9.00 3.68
N LYS A 92 13.63 -8.07 4.34
CA LYS A 92 13.69 -8.00 5.79
C LYS A 92 12.34 -7.59 6.39
N MET A 93 11.71 -6.53 5.86
CA MET A 93 10.40 -6.07 6.34
C MET A 93 9.33 -7.15 6.18
N GLN A 94 9.33 -7.87 5.05
CA GLN A 94 8.41 -9.00 4.84
C GLN A 94 8.63 -10.12 5.87
N LYS A 95 9.89 -10.48 6.14
CA LYS A 95 10.23 -11.50 7.16
C LYS A 95 9.78 -11.07 8.56
N ASP A 96 10.05 -9.84 8.93
CA ASP A 96 9.65 -9.29 10.23
C ASP A 96 8.11 -9.34 10.38
N LEU A 97 7.36 -9.01 9.31
CA LEU A 97 5.91 -9.07 9.30
C LEU A 97 5.38 -10.51 9.41
N ILE A 98 5.96 -11.45 8.67
CA ILE A 98 5.61 -12.88 8.72
C ILE A 98 5.84 -13.44 10.14
N GLN A 99 6.98 -13.12 10.73
CA GLN A 99 7.30 -13.55 12.09
C GLN A 99 6.32 -12.98 13.11
N LEU A 100 5.92 -11.71 12.96
CA LEU A 100 4.95 -11.04 13.83
C LEU A 100 3.58 -11.73 13.83
N MET A 101 3.16 -12.28 12.67
CA MET A 101 1.82 -12.83 12.46
C MET A 101 1.65 -14.31 12.83
N HIS A 102 2.68 -15.02 13.31
CA HIS A 102 2.58 -16.43 13.69
C HIS A 102 1.98 -17.36 12.62
N ASP A 103 2.77 -17.75 11.66
CA ASP A 103 2.39 -18.68 10.58
C ASP A 103 1.17 -18.21 9.75
N PRO A 104 1.21 -17.02 9.14
CA PRO A 104 0.17 -16.62 8.21
C PRO A 104 0.20 -17.51 6.96
N VAL A 105 -0.94 -17.71 6.33
CA VAL A 105 -0.98 -18.21 4.96
C VAL A 105 -0.46 -17.12 4.05
N ILE A 106 0.65 -17.39 3.35
CA ILE A 106 1.30 -16.40 2.49
C ILE A 106 0.92 -16.67 1.05
N GLN A 107 0.46 -15.63 0.35
CA GLN A 107 0.20 -15.67 -1.08
C GLN A 107 0.91 -14.49 -1.76
N TYR A 108 1.47 -14.75 -2.93
CA TYR A 108 2.10 -13.72 -3.75
C TYR A 108 1.22 -13.38 -4.94
N VAL A 109 1.06 -12.09 -5.20
CA VAL A 109 0.38 -11.56 -6.38
C VAL A 109 1.40 -10.81 -7.22
N SER A 110 1.33 -11.00 -8.53
CA SER A 110 2.23 -10.32 -9.47
C SER A 110 2.02 -8.81 -9.44
N GLY A 111 3.11 -8.06 -9.46
CA GLY A 111 3.12 -6.61 -9.57
C GLY A 111 3.76 -5.89 -8.40
N GLY A 112 3.68 -4.56 -8.45
CA GLY A 112 4.27 -3.65 -7.47
C GLY A 112 3.28 -3.17 -6.41
N HIS A 113 3.59 -2.02 -5.84
CA HIS A 113 2.81 -1.43 -4.75
C HIS A 113 1.33 -1.14 -5.10
N LEU A 114 1.03 -0.90 -6.36
CA LEU A 114 -0.33 -0.66 -6.84
C LEU A 114 -1.08 -1.93 -7.23
N SER A 115 -0.50 -3.12 -7.04
CA SER A 115 -1.12 -4.39 -7.45
C SER A 115 -2.50 -4.62 -6.84
N THR A 116 -2.77 -4.16 -5.62
CA THR A 116 -4.09 -4.24 -4.98
C THR A 116 -5.19 -3.55 -5.80
N ILE A 117 -4.83 -2.57 -6.60
CA ILE A 117 -5.75 -1.81 -7.46
C ILE A 117 -5.71 -2.38 -8.87
N LEU A 118 -4.51 -2.59 -9.41
CA LEU A 118 -4.31 -2.98 -10.80
C LEU A 118 -4.59 -4.47 -11.07
N LYS A 119 -4.50 -5.31 -10.02
CA LYS A 119 -4.72 -6.77 -10.06
C LYS A 119 -5.84 -7.18 -9.10
N ALA A 120 -6.86 -6.35 -8.95
CA ALA A 120 -7.94 -6.58 -7.97
C ALA A 120 -8.57 -7.98 -8.08
N ASP A 121 -8.73 -8.51 -9.29
CA ASP A 121 -9.31 -9.84 -9.51
C ASP A 121 -8.41 -10.96 -8.94
N ASP A 122 -7.10 -10.83 -9.03
CA ASP A 122 -6.15 -11.79 -8.45
C ASP A 122 -6.26 -11.78 -6.92
N TYR A 123 -6.35 -10.59 -6.31
CA TYR A 123 -6.57 -10.46 -4.87
C TYR A 123 -7.90 -11.07 -4.43
N VAL A 124 -8.99 -10.79 -5.16
CA VAL A 124 -10.33 -11.37 -4.89
C VAL A 124 -10.28 -12.88 -4.94
N LYS A 125 -9.61 -13.45 -5.95
CA LYS A 125 -9.43 -14.90 -6.07
C LYS A 125 -8.71 -15.48 -4.86
N VAL A 126 -7.56 -14.93 -4.51
CA VAL A 126 -6.75 -15.37 -3.36
C VAL A 126 -7.57 -15.31 -2.05
N ILE A 127 -8.32 -14.23 -1.84
CA ILE A 127 -9.17 -14.06 -0.65
C ILE A 127 -10.28 -15.12 -0.62
N ARG A 128 -10.96 -15.36 -1.74
CA ARG A 128 -12.03 -16.37 -1.84
C ARG A 128 -11.50 -17.77 -1.58
N ASP A 129 -10.35 -18.12 -2.16
CA ASP A 129 -9.71 -19.41 -1.95
C ASP A 129 -9.34 -19.63 -0.47
N PHE A 130 -8.83 -18.59 0.18
CA PHE A 130 -8.53 -18.64 1.61
C PHE A 130 -9.79 -18.82 2.46
N LEU A 131 -10.84 -18.05 2.21
CA LEU A 131 -12.10 -18.14 2.97
C LEU A 131 -12.85 -19.45 2.74
N GLY A 132 -12.70 -20.06 1.56
CA GLY A 132 -13.28 -21.37 1.26
C GLY A 132 -12.60 -22.55 1.95
N ASN A 133 -11.41 -22.33 2.56
CA ASN A 133 -10.62 -23.33 3.25
C ASN A 133 -10.65 -23.18 4.79
N ILE A 134 -11.40 -22.22 5.31
CA ILE A 134 -11.64 -22.01 6.75
C ILE A 134 -12.97 -22.66 7.13
#